data_5b0825b5255c5a9a99a6042a42b61f86
#
_entry.id   5b0825b5255c5a9a99a6042a42b61f86
#
_cell.length_a   1.000
_cell.length_b   1.000
_cell.length_c   1.000
_cell.angle_alpha   90.00
_cell.angle_beta   90.00
_cell.angle_gamma   90.00
#
_symmetry.space_group_name_H-M   'P 1'
#
loop_
_entity.id
_entity.type
_entity.pdbx_description
1 polymer ?
#
loop_
_entity_poly.entity_id
_entity_poly.type
_entity_poly.pdbx_seq_one_letter_code
_entity_poly.pdbx_strand_id
1 'polypeptide(L)'
;MIKHFRHAIEETLPWLSSIGADPTGGMTRLLYSPEWLETQQQFKKRMAESGLETRFDDVGNLYGRLCGTQFPEQVILSGSHIDTVVNGGNLDGQFGALAAWLALDWLKATYGAPLRAVEVVSMAEEEGSRFPYVFWGSKNIFGLANPEEVRHIQDAKGTGFVDAMQACGFTLPAAPLAARTDIRAFVELHIEQGCVLESNGQSIGVVNAIVGQRRYTVTLNGESNHAGTTPMGYRRDTVHAFSRICSQSIEKAKQHGDPLVLTFGKVEPQPNTVNVVPGKTTFTIDCRHTDAAVLREFTEQLENDMRAICDEMDISIDIDLWMDEAPVPMNAELVAALTRLCETEQLNYRIMHSGAGHDAQIFAPRVPTCMIFVPSINGISHNPAERTNINDLAEGVKTLALMLHQLAWQK
;
A
#
# COMPACT_ATOMS: atom_id res chain seq x y z
N MET A 1 -15.02 -21.37 -13.86
CA MET A 1 -14.42 -20.54 -12.83
C MET A 1 -14.48 -19.05 -13.20
N ILE A 2 -13.81 -18.54 -14.22
CA ILE A 2 -13.79 -17.10 -14.59
C ILE A 2 -15.18 -16.48 -14.77
N LYS A 3 -16.08 -17.14 -15.51
CA LYS A 3 -17.47 -16.63 -15.68
C LYS A 3 -18.22 -16.50 -14.36
N HIS A 4 -17.97 -17.41 -13.42
CA HIS A 4 -18.55 -17.35 -12.08
C HIS A 4 -18.02 -16.13 -11.31
N PHE A 5 -16.69 -15.95 -11.23
CA PHE A 5 -16.11 -14.82 -10.54
C PHE A 5 -16.47 -13.48 -11.17
N ARG A 6 -16.51 -13.41 -12.51
CA ARG A 6 -16.98 -12.21 -13.20
C ARG A 6 -18.39 -11.83 -12.75
N HIS A 7 -19.32 -12.78 -12.75
CA HIS A 7 -20.69 -12.53 -12.32
C HIS A 7 -20.77 -12.13 -10.83
N ALA A 8 -20.05 -12.82 -9.96
CA ALA A 8 -20.00 -12.49 -8.54
C ALA A 8 -19.44 -11.08 -8.28
N ILE A 9 -18.41 -10.66 -9.01
CA ILE A 9 -17.84 -9.31 -8.91
C ILE A 9 -18.86 -8.28 -9.43
N GLU A 10 -19.51 -8.53 -10.56
CA GLU A 10 -20.54 -7.63 -11.12
C GLU A 10 -21.72 -7.39 -10.17
N GLU A 11 -22.05 -8.37 -9.31
CA GLU A 11 -23.09 -8.24 -8.28
C GLU A 11 -22.60 -7.59 -6.99
N THR A 12 -21.38 -7.93 -6.55
CA THR A 12 -20.93 -7.59 -5.18
C THR A 12 -20.10 -6.32 -5.11
N LEU A 13 -19.28 -6.02 -6.11
CA LEU A 13 -18.44 -4.81 -6.09
C LEU A 13 -19.27 -3.51 -6.09
N PRO A 14 -20.35 -3.37 -6.92
CA PRO A 14 -21.21 -2.18 -6.85
C PRO A 14 -21.90 -2.02 -5.49
N TRP A 15 -22.33 -3.13 -4.87
CA TRP A 15 -22.88 -3.11 -3.52
C TRP A 15 -21.88 -2.61 -2.50
N LEU A 16 -20.66 -3.16 -2.46
CA LEU A 16 -19.63 -2.76 -1.51
C LEU A 16 -19.20 -1.30 -1.74
N SER A 17 -19.15 -0.86 -2.99
CA SER A 17 -18.79 0.50 -3.39
C SER A 17 -19.90 1.52 -3.19
N SER A 18 -21.12 1.11 -2.90
CA SER A 18 -22.23 2.05 -2.63
C SER A 18 -22.13 2.73 -1.26
N ILE A 19 -21.41 2.10 -0.31
CA ILE A 19 -21.24 2.63 1.05
C ILE A 19 -19.98 3.48 1.09
N GLY A 20 -20.13 4.78 1.30
CA GLY A 20 -19.02 5.75 1.21
C GLY A 20 -18.79 6.32 -0.19
N ALA A 21 -19.72 6.06 -1.15
CA ALA A 21 -19.65 6.65 -2.47
C ALA A 21 -19.74 8.18 -2.41
N ASP A 22 -18.81 8.87 -3.07
CA ASP A 22 -18.79 10.32 -3.19
C ASP A 22 -19.61 10.77 -4.40
N PRO A 23 -20.37 11.87 -4.30
CA PRO A 23 -21.14 12.42 -5.44
C PRO A 23 -20.28 12.75 -6.67
N THR A 24 -18.99 12.95 -6.52
CA THR A 24 -18.04 13.20 -7.60
C THR A 24 -17.54 11.92 -8.29
N GLY A 25 -18.03 10.76 -7.86
CA GLY A 25 -17.73 9.45 -8.47
C GLY A 25 -16.60 8.67 -7.80
N GLY A 26 -15.99 9.23 -6.76
CA GLY A 26 -15.00 8.54 -5.94
C GLY A 26 -15.59 7.87 -4.71
N MET A 27 -14.72 7.50 -3.79
CA MET A 27 -15.08 6.87 -2.52
C MET A 27 -14.35 7.54 -1.37
N THR A 28 -15.05 7.73 -0.25
CA THR A 28 -14.47 8.20 1.01
C THR A 28 -14.97 7.33 2.14
N ARG A 29 -14.08 6.51 2.68
CA ARG A 29 -14.38 5.57 3.77
C ARG A 29 -13.23 5.59 4.75
N LEU A 30 -13.18 6.61 5.57
CA LEU A 30 -12.08 6.82 6.52
C LEU A 30 -12.25 5.93 7.75
N LEU A 31 -11.12 5.48 8.32
CA LEU A 31 -11.13 4.66 9.53
C LEU A 31 -12.09 5.20 10.60
N TYR A 32 -12.86 4.30 11.21
CA TYR A 32 -13.85 4.62 12.25
C TYR A 32 -14.86 5.72 11.89
N SER A 33 -15.11 5.93 10.59
CA SER A 33 -16.26 6.72 10.15
C SER A 33 -17.54 5.87 10.16
N PRO A 34 -18.73 6.50 10.12
CA PRO A 34 -19.98 5.76 9.98
C PRO A 34 -20.00 4.85 8.74
N GLU A 35 -19.48 5.33 7.60
CA GLU A 35 -19.40 4.60 6.34
C GLU A 35 -18.47 3.39 6.45
N TRP A 36 -17.35 3.55 7.12
CA TRP A 36 -16.42 2.45 7.39
C TRP A 36 -17.07 1.37 8.26
N LEU A 37 -17.70 1.77 9.36
CA LEU A 37 -18.38 0.83 10.27
C LEU A 37 -19.53 0.12 9.57
N GLU A 38 -20.37 0.85 8.82
CA GLU A 38 -21.48 0.26 8.05
C GLU A 38 -20.94 -0.78 7.05
N THR A 39 -19.88 -0.45 6.33
CA THR A 39 -19.27 -1.38 5.37
C THR A 39 -18.79 -2.65 6.07
N GLN A 40 -18.05 -2.52 7.19
CA GLN A 40 -17.60 -3.66 7.97
C GLN A 40 -18.76 -4.53 8.46
N GLN A 41 -19.83 -3.92 8.93
CA GLN A 41 -21.02 -4.64 9.42
C GLN A 41 -21.78 -5.35 8.28
N GLN A 42 -21.93 -4.70 7.13
CA GLN A 42 -22.58 -5.29 5.96
C GLN A 42 -21.72 -6.43 5.37
N PHE A 43 -20.41 -6.26 5.36
CA PHE A 43 -19.49 -7.30 4.90
C PHE A 43 -19.50 -8.49 5.86
N LYS A 44 -19.48 -8.26 7.17
CA LYS A 44 -19.68 -9.28 8.21
C LYS A 44 -20.94 -10.10 7.97
N LYS A 45 -22.05 -9.42 7.71
CA LYS A 45 -23.34 -10.07 7.45
C LYS A 45 -23.27 -10.97 6.21
N ARG A 46 -22.72 -10.50 5.10
CA ARG A 46 -22.56 -11.27 3.87
C ARG A 46 -21.69 -12.52 4.07
N MET A 47 -20.55 -12.37 4.77
CA MET A 47 -19.70 -13.51 5.11
C MET A 47 -20.44 -14.52 6.00
N ALA A 48 -21.22 -14.09 6.98
CA ALA A 48 -22.03 -14.97 7.82
C ALA A 48 -23.12 -15.70 7.03
N GLU A 49 -23.80 -15.00 6.11
CA GLU A 49 -24.80 -15.60 5.21
C GLU A 49 -24.19 -16.64 4.26
N SER A 50 -22.92 -16.47 3.88
CA SER A 50 -22.18 -17.51 3.15
C SER A 50 -21.67 -18.65 4.05
N GLY A 51 -22.01 -18.63 5.35
CA GLY A 51 -21.72 -19.69 6.33
C GLY A 51 -20.29 -19.67 6.84
N LEU A 52 -19.67 -18.50 6.93
CA LEU A 52 -18.41 -18.29 7.64
C LEU A 52 -18.67 -17.87 9.08
N GLU A 53 -17.82 -18.28 10.01
CA GLU A 53 -17.81 -17.80 11.39
C GLU A 53 -17.20 -16.39 11.40
N THR A 54 -17.98 -15.38 11.77
CA THR A 54 -17.54 -13.99 11.69
C THR A 54 -17.30 -13.35 13.04
N ARG A 55 -16.24 -12.58 13.19
CA ARG A 55 -15.90 -11.82 14.39
C ARG A 55 -15.15 -10.53 14.06
N PHE A 56 -15.25 -9.55 14.95
CA PHE A 56 -14.30 -8.45 15.04
C PHE A 56 -13.25 -8.77 16.11
N ASP A 57 -12.05 -8.23 15.95
CA ASP A 57 -11.12 -8.10 17.08
C ASP A 57 -11.33 -6.74 17.80
N ASP A 58 -10.50 -6.47 18.80
CA ASP A 58 -10.63 -5.29 19.67
C ASP A 58 -10.46 -3.96 18.93
N VAL A 59 -9.77 -3.99 17.79
CA VAL A 59 -9.45 -2.78 17.00
C VAL A 59 -10.28 -2.65 15.72
N GLY A 60 -11.17 -3.61 15.45
CA GLY A 60 -12.10 -3.53 14.32
C GLY A 60 -11.63 -4.27 13.06
N ASN A 61 -10.57 -5.07 13.12
CA ASN A 61 -10.33 -6.05 12.05
C ASN A 61 -11.50 -7.03 12.01
N LEU A 62 -12.08 -7.21 10.84
CA LEU A 62 -13.17 -8.14 10.61
C LEU A 62 -12.62 -9.44 10.05
N TYR A 63 -13.01 -10.57 10.63
CA TYR A 63 -12.64 -11.90 10.17
C TYR A 63 -13.86 -12.72 9.79
N GLY A 64 -13.73 -13.51 8.71
CA GLY A 64 -14.67 -14.56 8.30
C GLY A 64 -13.94 -15.89 8.16
N ARG A 65 -14.23 -16.87 9.03
CA ARG A 65 -13.49 -18.13 9.16
C ARG A 65 -14.26 -19.31 8.59
N LEU A 66 -13.57 -20.13 7.80
CA LEU A 66 -13.95 -21.48 7.44
C LEU A 66 -13.01 -22.45 8.17
N CYS A 67 -13.57 -23.27 9.09
CA CYS A 67 -12.77 -24.17 9.92
C CYS A 67 -12.11 -25.28 9.10
N GLY A 68 -10.86 -25.61 9.47
CA GLY A 68 -10.14 -26.75 8.93
C GLY A 68 -10.59 -28.08 9.56
N THR A 69 -10.49 -29.16 8.79
CA THR A 69 -10.89 -30.51 9.24
C THR A 69 -9.75 -31.30 9.86
N GLN A 70 -8.51 -30.99 9.50
CA GLN A 70 -7.34 -31.76 9.93
C GLN A 70 -6.38 -30.89 10.78
N PHE A 71 -6.25 -29.61 10.46
CA PHE A 71 -5.36 -28.66 11.13
C PHE A 71 -6.12 -27.36 11.42
N PRO A 72 -7.17 -27.38 12.25
CA PRO A 72 -8.00 -26.20 12.49
C PRO A 72 -7.25 -25.05 13.18
N GLU A 73 -6.13 -25.33 13.86
CA GLU A 73 -5.26 -24.34 14.50
C GLU A 73 -4.28 -23.66 13.52
N GLN A 74 -4.18 -24.15 12.29
CA GLN A 74 -3.34 -23.56 11.24
C GLN A 74 -4.21 -22.74 10.30
N VAL A 75 -3.94 -21.45 10.24
CA VAL A 75 -4.74 -20.49 9.46
C VAL A 75 -4.00 -20.07 8.20
N ILE A 76 -4.66 -20.19 7.06
CA ILE A 76 -4.30 -19.48 5.84
C ILE A 76 -5.15 -18.23 5.81
N LEU A 77 -4.51 -17.06 5.91
CA LEU A 77 -5.18 -15.77 5.95
C LEU A 77 -5.13 -15.10 4.57
N SER A 78 -6.23 -14.49 4.15
CA SER A 78 -6.30 -13.69 2.93
C SER A 78 -7.23 -12.50 3.12
N GLY A 79 -6.90 -11.39 2.52
CA GLY A 79 -7.69 -10.17 2.58
C GLY A 79 -6.84 -8.94 2.32
N SER A 80 -7.39 -7.81 2.66
CA SER A 80 -6.78 -6.48 2.55
C SER A 80 -7.57 -5.53 3.45
N HIS A 81 -7.63 -4.23 3.13
CA HIS A 81 -8.35 -3.20 3.87
C HIS A 81 -9.60 -2.73 3.11
N ILE A 82 -10.47 -1.95 3.77
CA ILE A 82 -11.64 -1.30 3.16
C ILE A 82 -11.68 0.20 3.42
N ASP A 83 -10.79 0.73 4.24
CA ASP A 83 -10.58 2.17 4.35
C ASP A 83 -9.98 2.71 3.05
N THR A 84 -10.19 3.98 2.78
CA THR A 84 -9.78 4.65 1.55
C THR A 84 -9.16 6.01 1.84
N VAL A 85 -8.43 6.54 0.88
CA VAL A 85 -8.14 7.97 0.85
C VAL A 85 -9.44 8.76 0.62
N VAL A 86 -9.40 10.08 0.86
CA VAL A 86 -10.54 10.97 0.55
C VAL A 86 -10.76 11.02 -0.95
N ASN A 87 -11.98 10.73 -1.40
CA ASN A 87 -12.38 10.71 -2.80
C ASN A 87 -11.46 9.84 -3.68
N GLY A 88 -11.11 8.66 -3.15
CA GLY A 88 -10.28 7.66 -3.82
C GLY A 88 -11.02 6.84 -4.86
N GLY A 89 -10.40 5.73 -5.26
CA GLY A 89 -11.00 4.73 -6.13
C GLY A 89 -11.88 3.73 -5.36
N ASN A 90 -12.46 2.79 -6.08
CA ASN A 90 -13.32 1.76 -5.52
C ASN A 90 -12.75 0.34 -5.60
N LEU A 91 -11.45 0.22 -5.87
CA LEU A 91 -10.77 -1.07 -5.99
C LEU A 91 -9.63 -1.22 -4.98
N ASP A 92 -8.98 -0.10 -4.65
CA ASP A 92 -7.88 -0.04 -3.70
C ASP A 92 -8.28 -0.65 -2.35
N GLY A 93 -7.53 -1.67 -1.91
CA GLY A 93 -7.78 -2.45 -0.71
C GLY A 93 -9.08 -3.22 -0.72
N GLN A 94 -10.23 -2.55 -0.88
CA GLN A 94 -11.55 -3.20 -0.76
C GLN A 94 -11.73 -4.36 -1.75
N PHE A 95 -11.14 -4.30 -2.95
CA PHE A 95 -11.22 -5.40 -3.89
C PHE A 95 -10.48 -6.64 -3.39
N GLY A 96 -9.33 -6.46 -2.69
CA GLY A 96 -8.60 -7.56 -2.08
C GLY A 96 -9.40 -8.28 -1.00
N ALA A 97 -10.07 -7.54 -0.12
CA ALA A 97 -10.95 -8.11 0.89
C ALA A 97 -12.17 -8.84 0.26
N LEU A 98 -12.79 -8.21 -0.74
CA LEU A 98 -13.89 -8.81 -1.51
C LEU A 98 -13.45 -10.09 -2.23
N ALA A 99 -12.31 -10.06 -2.91
CA ALA A 99 -11.74 -11.17 -3.65
C ALA A 99 -11.46 -12.39 -2.76
N ALA A 100 -10.93 -12.15 -1.55
CA ALA A 100 -10.68 -13.20 -0.58
C ALA A 100 -11.97 -13.91 -0.16
N TRP A 101 -13.05 -13.14 0.09
CA TRP A 101 -14.36 -13.74 0.38
C TRP A 101 -14.93 -14.50 -0.80
N LEU A 102 -14.94 -13.94 -2.01
CA LEU A 102 -15.45 -14.61 -3.21
C LEU A 102 -14.68 -15.90 -3.53
N ALA A 103 -13.35 -15.87 -3.37
CA ALA A 103 -12.50 -17.04 -3.55
C ALA A 103 -12.86 -18.14 -2.54
N LEU A 104 -13.00 -17.78 -1.25
CA LEU A 104 -13.32 -18.73 -0.19
C LEU A 104 -14.73 -19.30 -0.31
N ASP A 105 -15.72 -18.50 -0.66
CA ASP A 105 -17.10 -18.94 -0.87
C ASP A 105 -17.16 -19.97 -2.01
N TRP A 106 -16.49 -19.70 -3.14
CA TRP A 106 -16.40 -20.63 -4.26
C TRP A 106 -15.67 -21.92 -3.90
N LEU A 107 -14.55 -21.84 -3.16
CA LEU A 107 -13.79 -23.01 -2.72
C LEU A 107 -14.62 -23.91 -1.81
N LYS A 108 -15.32 -23.30 -0.85
CA LYS A 108 -16.25 -24.00 0.05
C LYS A 108 -17.33 -24.71 -0.71
N ALA A 109 -17.97 -24.05 -1.69
CA ALA A 109 -19.03 -24.63 -2.52
C ALA A 109 -18.52 -25.77 -3.41
N THR A 110 -17.26 -25.69 -3.87
CA THR A 110 -16.68 -26.64 -4.82
C THR A 110 -16.03 -27.84 -4.15
N TYR A 111 -15.28 -27.61 -3.05
CA TYR A 111 -14.43 -28.64 -2.40
C TYR A 111 -14.85 -28.97 -0.95
N GLY A 112 -15.84 -28.24 -0.41
CA GLY A 112 -16.24 -28.41 0.99
C GLY A 112 -15.23 -27.83 1.97
N ALA A 113 -15.12 -28.43 3.16
CA ALA A 113 -14.23 -27.94 4.20
C ALA A 113 -12.74 -28.19 3.88
N PRO A 114 -11.84 -27.24 4.17
CA PRO A 114 -10.40 -27.37 3.94
C PRO A 114 -9.72 -28.29 4.96
N LEU A 115 -8.46 -28.64 4.72
CA LEU A 115 -7.61 -29.30 5.72
C LEU A 115 -7.16 -28.33 6.82
N ARG A 116 -6.72 -27.12 6.42
CA ARG A 116 -6.34 -26.01 7.31
C ARG A 116 -7.45 -24.97 7.34
N ALA A 117 -7.61 -24.27 8.44
CA ALA A 117 -8.57 -23.16 8.47
C ALA A 117 -8.19 -22.07 7.46
N VAL A 118 -9.21 -21.45 6.84
CA VAL A 118 -9.02 -20.27 6.00
C VAL A 118 -9.79 -19.10 6.59
N GLU A 119 -9.14 -17.97 6.77
CA GLU A 119 -9.78 -16.73 7.21
C GLU A 119 -9.69 -15.67 6.14
N VAL A 120 -10.82 -15.02 5.89
CA VAL A 120 -10.87 -13.72 5.20
C VAL A 120 -10.67 -12.65 6.24
N VAL A 121 -9.85 -11.64 5.96
CA VAL A 121 -9.67 -10.48 6.83
C VAL A 121 -9.96 -9.18 6.06
N SER A 122 -10.70 -8.27 6.71
CA SER A 122 -10.78 -6.87 6.34
C SER A 122 -10.12 -6.06 7.45
N MET A 123 -8.91 -5.58 7.17
CA MET A 123 -8.07 -4.90 8.16
C MET A 123 -8.53 -3.47 8.41
N ALA A 124 -8.37 -3.02 9.66
CA ALA A 124 -8.68 -1.68 10.08
C ALA A 124 -7.48 -0.77 9.82
N GLU A 125 -7.62 0.21 8.95
CA GLU A 125 -6.63 1.23 8.56
C GLU A 125 -5.36 0.67 7.91
N GLU A 126 -5.23 0.91 6.63
CA GLU A 126 -3.99 0.80 5.89
C GLU A 126 -3.45 2.18 5.51
N GLU A 127 -4.32 3.07 5.03
CA GLU A 127 -4.05 4.31 4.31
C GLU A 127 -3.51 5.47 5.16
N GLY A 128 -3.82 5.50 6.47
CA GLY A 128 -3.49 6.65 7.31
C GLY A 128 -4.22 7.96 6.94
N SER A 129 -5.32 7.85 6.22
CA SER A 129 -5.97 9.02 5.59
C SER A 129 -6.77 9.89 6.54
N ARG A 130 -7.31 9.33 7.63
CA ARG A 130 -8.01 10.09 8.65
C ARG A 130 -7.08 10.52 9.77
N PHE A 131 -6.24 9.60 10.21
CA PHE A 131 -5.27 9.79 11.27
C PHE A 131 -3.88 9.49 10.71
N PRO A 132 -2.83 10.22 11.11
CA PRO A 132 -1.46 9.98 10.62
C PRO A 132 -0.82 8.73 11.26
N TYR A 133 -1.47 7.59 11.12
CA TYR A 133 -1.02 6.30 11.63
C TYR A 133 -1.46 5.19 10.67
N VAL A 134 -0.52 4.61 9.97
CA VAL A 134 -0.76 3.56 8.95
C VAL A 134 -0.65 2.16 9.54
N PHE A 135 -1.34 1.20 8.90
CA PHE A 135 -1.28 -0.24 9.24
C PHE A 135 -1.74 -0.56 10.67
N TRP A 136 -2.73 0.20 11.17
CA TRP A 136 -3.24 -0.02 12.52
C TRP A 136 -3.75 -1.45 12.71
N GLY A 137 -4.53 -1.95 11.76
CA GLY A 137 -5.11 -3.29 11.79
C GLY A 137 -4.05 -4.38 11.77
N SER A 138 -3.20 -4.41 10.76
CA SER A 138 -2.15 -5.44 10.62
C SER A 138 -1.10 -5.39 11.73
N LYS A 139 -0.72 -4.20 12.20
CA LYS A 139 0.18 -4.06 13.36
C LYS A 139 -0.43 -4.67 14.64
N ASN A 140 -1.73 -4.52 14.87
CA ASN A 140 -2.40 -5.12 16.02
C ASN A 140 -2.48 -6.65 15.93
N ILE A 141 -2.58 -7.24 14.73
CA ILE A 141 -2.52 -8.69 14.52
C ILE A 141 -1.23 -9.29 15.09
N PHE A 142 -0.13 -8.56 15.03
CA PHE A 142 1.18 -9.02 15.49
C PHE A 142 1.68 -8.33 16.78
N GLY A 143 0.83 -7.59 17.48
CA GLY A 143 1.21 -6.91 18.71
C GLY A 143 2.27 -5.81 18.54
N LEU A 144 2.35 -5.22 17.36
CA LEU A 144 3.31 -4.17 17.02
C LEU A 144 2.78 -2.77 17.25
N ALA A 145 1.46 -2.62 17.30
CA ALA A 145 0.83 -1.33 17.57
C ALA A 145 0.98 -0.97 19.04
N ASN A 146 1.53 0.21 19.31
CA ASN A 146 1.55 0.76 20.65
C ASN A 146 0.34 1.68 20.85
N PRO A 147 -0.63 1.33 21.73
CA PRO A 147 -1.81 2.16 21.97
C PRO A 147 -1.52 3.61 22.39
N GLU A 148 -0.36 3.86 23.02
CA GLU A 148 0.03 5.20 23.43
C GLU A 148 0.32 6.12 22.24
N GLU A 149 0.77 5.57 21.10
CA GLU A 149 1.05 6.35 19.88
C GLU A 149 -0.19 6.99 19.28
N VAL A 150 -1.36 6.34 19.44
CA VAL A 150 -2.62 6.83 18.86
C VAL A 150 -3.49 7.61 19.86
N ARG A 151 -3.16 7.59 21.15
CA ARG A 151 -3.98 8.18 22.23
C ARG A 151 -4.27 9.65 22.04
N HIS A 152 -3.34 10.40 21.49
CA HIS A 152 -3.42 11.86 21.34
C HIS A 152 -3.57 12.32 19.89
N ILE A 153 -3.69 11.38 18.94
CA ILE A 153 -3.89 11.71 17.53
C ILE A 153 -5.32 12.22 17.32
N GLN A 154 -5.46 13.25 16.50
CA GLN A 154 -6.73 13.80 16.08
C GLN A 154 -6.79 13.92 14.57
N ASP A 155 -7.99 13.80 14.01
CA ASP A 155 -8.24 14.07 12.60
C ASP A 155 -8.29 15.59 12.32
N ALA A 156 -8.40 15.96 11.05
CA ALA A 156 -8.44 17.36 10.61
C ALA A 156 -9.64 18.16 11.16
N LYS A 157 -10.63 17.47 11.74
CA LYS A 157 -11.82 18.08 12.36
C LYS A 157 -11.70 18.17 13.89
N GLY A 158 -10.57 17.69 14.46
CA GLY A 158 -10.31 17.66 15.90
C GLY A 158 -10.94 16.47 16.62
N THR A 159 -11.45 15.45 15.91
CA THR A 159 -11.95 14.21 16.51
C THR A 159 -10.77 13.34 16.92
N GLY A 160 -10.72 12.92 18.19
CA GLY A 160 -9.68 12.03 18.68
C GLY A 160 -9.78 10.62 18.06
N PHE A 161 -8.62 9.96 17.85
CA PHE A 161 -8.58 8.59 17.38
C PHE A 161 -9.38 7.65 18.31
N VAL A 162 -9.15 7.76 19.62
CA VAL A 162 -9.83 6.95 20.64
C VAL A 162 -11.33 7.21 20.65
N ASP A 163 -11.75 8.47 20.52
CA ASP A 163 -13.16 8.84 20.50
C ASP A 163 -13.88 8.26 19.28
N ALA A 164 -13.24 8.33 18.12
CA ALA A 164 -13.77 7.75 16.87
C ALA A 164 -13.88 6.22 16.97
N MET A 165 -12.85 5.56 17.52
CA MET A 165 -12.82 4.12 17.77
C MET A 165 -13.97 3.68 18.71
N GLN A 166 -14.14 4.38 19.83
CA GLN A 166 -15.21 4.12 20.81
C GLN A 166 -16.59 4.35 20.22
N ALA A 167 -16.77 5.37 19.39
CA ALA A 167 -18.03 5.63 18.69
C ALA A 167 -18.44 4.46 17.76
N CYS A 168 -17.47 3.71 17.25
CA CYS A 168 -17.70 2.48 16.48
C CYS A 168 -17.88 1.21 17.34
N GLY A 169 -17.83 1.34 18.68
CA GLY A 169 -18.01 0.23 19.62
C GLY A 169 -16.74 -0.59 19.87
N PHE A 170 -15.56 -0.09 19.46
CA PHE A 170 -14.26 -0.71 19.75
C PHE A 170 -13.60 -0.03 20.93
N THR A 171 -12.63 -0.71 21.53
CA THR A 171 -11.95 -0.21 22.75
C THR A 171 -10.44 -0.22 22.54
N LEU A 172 -9.79 0.92 22.79
CA LEU A 172 -8.35 0.99 22.73
C LEU A 172 -7.72 -0.01 23.71
N PRO A 173 -6.89 -0.95 23.26
CA PRO A 173 -6.20 -1.87 24.16
C PRO A 173 -5.35 -1.11 25.20
N ALA A 174 -5.28 -1.64 26.42
CA ALA A 174 -4.45 -1.04 27.48
C ALA A 174 -2.93 -1.22 27.25
N ALA A 175 -2.58 -2.22 26.43
CA ALA A 175 -1.19 -2.55 26.03
C ALA A 175 -1.24 -3.16 24.63
N PRO A 176 -0.08 -3.31 23.94
CA PRO A 176 -0.02 -4.05 22.67
C PRO A 176 -0.70 -5.42 22.79
N LEU A 177 -1.49 -5.79 21.78
CA LEU A 177 -2.18 -7.07 21.75
C LEU A 177 -1.18 -8.23 21.64
N ALA A 178 -1.60 -9.43 22.04
CA ALA A 178 -0.80 -10.63 21.81
C ALA A 178 -0.73 -10.93 20.31
N ALA A 179 0.48 -11.18 19.81
CA ALA A 179 0.68 -11.56 18.42
C ALA A 179 -0.03 -12.87 18.08
N ARG A 180 -0.70 -12.94 16.93
CA ARG A 180 -1.25 -14.20 16.39
C ARG A 180 -0.10 -15.11 15.94
N THR A 181 -0.12 -16.36 16.41
CA THR A 181 0.89 -17.38 16.10
C THR A 181 0.33 -18.55 15.28
N ASP A 182 -0.96 -18.52 15.00
CA ASP A 182 -1.69 -19.55 14.27
C ASP A 182 -1.66 -19.34 12.74
N ILE A 183 -1.25 -18.14 12.25
CA ILE A 183 -1.19 -17.83 10.82
C ILE A 183 0.00 -18.54 10.18
N ARG A 184 -0.26 -19.38 9.18
CA ARG A 184 0.75 -20.15 8.43
C ARG A 184 1.15 -19.51 7.12
N ALA A 185 0.25 -18.77 6.50
CA ALA A 185 0.52 -17.96 5.32
C ALA A 185 -0.48 -16.82 5.22
N PHE A 186 -0.04 -15.74 4.56
CA PHE A 186 -0.89 -14.62 4.18
C PHE A 186 -0.80 -14.41 2.67
N VAL A 187 -1.96 -14.27 2.01
CA VAL A 187 -2.05 -14.00 0.57
C VAL A 187 -2.92 -12.77 0.36
N GLU A 188 -2.35 -11.72 -0.19
CA GLU A 188 -3.06 -10.48 -0.51
C GLU A 188 -3.22 -10.32 -2.03
N LEU A 189 -4.45 -10.10 -2.49
CA LEU A 189 -4.72 -9.65 -3.85
C LEU A 189 -4.96 -8.15 -3.82
N HIS A 190 -4.34 -7.43 -4.74
CA HIS A 190 -4.46 -5.98 -4.82
C HIS A 190 -4.42 -5.50 -6.28
N ILE A 191 -4.85 -4.28 -6.55
CA ILE A 191 -4.57 -3.63 -7.83
C ILE A 191 -3.11 -3.17 -7.86
N GLU A 192 -2.51 -3.08 -9.05
CA GLU A 192 -1.09 -2.68 -9.20
C GLU A 192 -0.82 -1.24 -8.75
N GLN A 193 -1.80 -0.36 -8.88
CA GLN A 193 -1.65 1.11 -8.68
C GLN A 193 -0.61 1.74 -9.61
N GLY A 194 -0.18 1.01 -10.63
CA GLY A 194 0.80 1.37 -11.65
C GLY A 194 0.35 0.92 -13.03
N CYS A 195 1.15 1.20 -14.06
CA CYS A 195 0.80 0.94 -15.46
C CYS A 195 1.60 -0.20 -16.10
N VAL A 196 2.41 -0.95 -15.35
CA VAL A 196 3.35 -1.92 -15.91
C VAL A 196 2.63 -3.12 -16.51
N LEU A 197 1.63 -3.69 -15.79
CA LEU A 197 0.85 -4.81 -16.29
C LEU A 197 0.05 -4.44 -17.53
N GLU A 198 -0.70 -3.33 -17.47
CA GLU A 198 -1.48 -2.84 -18.60
C GLU A 198 -0.59 -2.58 -19.83
N SER A 199 0.52 -1.85 -19.66
CA SER A 199 1.44 -1.50 -20.75
C SER A 199 2.07 -2.72 -21.43
N ASN A 200 2.14 -3.86 -20.74
CA ASN A 200 2.68 -5.12 -21.26
C ASN A 200 1.57 -6.14 -21.63
N GLY A 201 0.29 -5.77 -21.51
CA GLY A 201 -0.84 -6.63 -21.78
C GLY A 201 -0.90 -7.85 -20.87
N GLN A 202 -0.46 -7.73 -19.62
CA GLN A 202 -0.40 -8.82 -18.65
C GLN A 202 -1.54 -8.69 -17.64
N SER A 203 -2.13 -9.81 -17.22
CA SER A 203 -3.32 -9.84 -16.36
C SER A 203 -2.99 -10.11 -14.89
N ILE A 204 -1.81 -10.68 -14.59
CA ILE A 204 -1.40 -11.04 -13.23
C ILE A 204 0.03 -10.55 -12.94
N GLY A 205 0.19 -9.87 -11.81
CA GLY A 205 1.48 -9.58 -11.22
C GLY A 205 1.78 -10.54 -10.06
N VAL A 206 2.90 -11.23 -10.14
CA VAL A 206 3.47 -12.02 -9.02
C VAL A 206 4.44 -11.12 -8.29
N VAL A 207 4.03 -10.62 -7.12
CA VAL A 207 4.85 -9.65 -6.38
C VAL A 207 5.95 -10.36 -5.60
N ASN A 208 7.20 -9.97 -5.85
CA ASN A 208 8.38 -10.53 -5.20
C ASN A 208 8.92 -9.69 -4.04
N ALA A 209 8.61 -8.40 -3.99
CA ALA A 209 9.00 -7.49 -2.92
C ALA A 209 8.12 -6.23 -2.89
N ILE A 210 8.00 -5.60 -1.73
CA ILE A 210 7.57 -4.21 -1.58
C ILE A 210 8.84 -3.36 -1.47
N VAL A 211 8.90 -2.24 -2.19
CA VAL A 211 10.07 -1.36 -2.19
C VAL A 211 10.35 -0.78 -0.80
N GLY A 212 11.63 -0.62 -0.49
CA GLY A 212 12.08 0.27 0.56
C GLY A 212 12.06 1.72 0.08
N GLN A 213 12.02 2.66 1.01
CA GLN A 213 11.96 4.07 0.68
C GLN A 213 12.80 4.92 1.63
N ARG A 214 13.50 5.91 1.06
CA ARG A 214 14.19 6.95 1.80
C ARG A 214 13.67 8.31 1.38
N ARG A 215 13.19 9.09 2.36
CA ARG A 215 12.61 10.41 2.11
C ARG A 215 13.36 11.48 2.84
N TYR A 216 13.57 12.57 2.13
CA TYR A 216 14.35 13.70 2.61
C TYR A 216 13.59 15.02 2.48
N THR A 217 13.89 15.92 3.39
CA THR A 217 13.71 17.37 3.19
C THR A 217 15.09 18.00 3.10
N VAL A 218 15.33 18.71 2.01
CA VAL A 218 16.62 19.38 1.76
C VAL A 218 16.40 20.88 1.71
N THR A 219 17.22 21.64 2.44
CA THR A 219 17.22 23.09 2.44
C THR A 219 18.55 23.63 1.94
N LEU A 220 18.51 24.42 0.86
CA LEU A 220 19.64 25.17 0.34
C LEU A 220 19.56 26.61 0.83
N ASN A 221 20.65 27.15 1.35
CA ASN A 221 20.76 28.54 1.78
C ASN A 221 21.92 29.21 1.02
N GLY A 222 21.57 30.15 0.20
CA GLY A 222 22.44 31.01 -0.59
C GLY A 222 22.22 32.48 -0.21
N GLU A 223 22.07 33.37 -1.20
CA GLU A 223 21.89 34.80 -0.97
C GLU A 223 20.85 35.42 -1.91
N SER A 224 19.81 36.00 -1.30
CA SER A 224 18.82 36.78 -2.07
C SER A 224 19.42 38.14 -2.49
N ASN A 225 19.28 38.50 -3.74
CA ASN A 225 19.81 39.75 -4.24
C ASN A 225 19.00 40.26 -5.46
N HIS A 226 19.24 41.50 -5.90
CA HIS A 226 18.52 42.08 -7.04
C HIS A 226 18.86 41.36 -8.35
N ALA A 227 17.85 40.82 -9.05
CA ALA A 227 18.05 40.01 -10.26
C ALA A 227 18.74 40.73 -11.41
N GLY A 228 18.52 42.05 -11.57
CA GLY A 228 19.08 42.83 -12.66
C GLY A 228 20.47 43.41 -12.40
N THR A 229 20.87 43.61 -11.13
CA THR A 229 22.14 44.26 -10.77
C THR A 229 23.19 43.30 -10.23
N THR A 230 22.83 42.05 -9.91
CA THR A 230 23.79 41.04 -9.45
C THR A 230 24.32 40.25 -10.65
N PRO A 231 25.61 40.42 -11.03
CA PRO A 231 26.18 39.67 -12.16
C PRO A 231 26.19 38.15 -11.89
N MET A 232 26.10 37.32 -12.94
CA MET A 232 25.97 35.85 -12.84
C MET A 232 27.04 35.19 -11.97
N GLY A 233 28.31 35.64 -12.08
CA GLY A 233 29.43 35.03 -11.33
C GLY A 233 29.46 35.38 -9.83
N TYR A 234 28.57 36.24 -9.33
CA TYR A 234 28.49 36.62 -7.91
C TYR A 234 27.25 36.05 -7.19
N ARG A 235 26.44 35.26 -7.93
CA ARG A 235 25.17 34.73 -7.39
C ARG A 235 25.38 33.48 -6.58
N ARG A 236 24.71 33.42 -5.43
CA ARG A 236 24.48 32.20 -4.65
C ARG A 236 23.01 31.81 -4.82
N ASP A 237 22.67 31.44 -6.05
CA ASP A 237 21.29 31.16 -6.48
C ASP A 237 20.89 29.73 -6.17
N THR A 238 19.99 29.58 -5.19
CA THR A 238 19.56 28.25 -4.72
C THR A 238 18.65 27.52 -5.70
N VAL A 239 17.94 28.22 -6.59
CA VAL A 239 17.17 27.59 -7.68
C VAL A 239 18.10 27.02 -8.75
N HIS A 240 19.19 27.73 -9.07
CA HIS A 240 20.21 27.19 -9.98
C HIS A 240 20.86 25.93 -9.39
N ALA A 241 21.24 25.95 -8.09
CA ALA A 241 21.77 24.77 -7.43
C ALA A 241 20.78 23.59 -7.45
N PHE A 242 19.52 23.83 -7.07
CA PHE A 242 18.44 22.84 -7.15
C PHE A 242 18.29 22.26 -8.55
N SER A 243 18.30 23.10 -9.59
CA SER A 243 18.14 22.66 -10.98
C SER A 243 19.26 21.69 -11.42
N ARG A 244 20.51 21.96 -11.01
CA ARG A 244 21.66 21.08 -11.25
C ARG A 244 21.50 19.75 -10.49
N ILE A 245 21.16 19.81 -9.21
CA ILE A 245 20.90 18.63 -8.36
C ILE A 245 19.82 17.77 -9.00
N CYS A 246 18.65 18.33 -9.27
CA CYS A 246 17.50 17.62 -9.81
C CYS A 246 17.84 16.96 -11.16
N SER A 247 18.41 17.72 -12.11
CA SER A 247 18.74 17.21 -13.44
C SER A 247 19.75 16.07 -13.39
N GLN A 248 20.85 16.23 -12.65
CA GLN A 248 21.89 15.21 -12.57
C GLN A 248 21.41 13.96 -11.86
N SER A 249 20.64 14.10 -10.79
CA SER A 249 20.13 12.97 -10.00
C SER A 249 19.11 12.16 -10.78
N ILE A 250 18.20 12.80 -11.51
CA ILE A 250 17.22 12.12 -12.36
C ILE A 250 17.92 11.33 -13.49
N GLU A 251 18.95 11.91 -14.12
CA GLU A 251 19.70 11.18 -15.15
C GLU A 251 20.46 9.97 -14.58
N LYS A 252 21.02 10.07 -13.38
CA LYS A 252 21.65 8.92 -12.69
C LYS A 252 20.59 7.84 -12.35
N ALA A 253 19.41 8.23 -11.88
CA ALA A 253 18.33 7.29 -11.60
C ALA A 253 17.87 6.57 -12.88
N LYS A 254 17.71 7.28 -13.99
CA LYS A 254 17.39 6.67 -15.30
C LYS A 254 18.48 5.70 -15.77
N GLN A 255 19.76 6.02 -15.56
CA GLN A 255 20.87 5.14 -15.93
C GLN A 255 20.93 3.89 -15.06
N HIS A 256 20.54 4.01 -13.78
CA HIS A 256 20.41 2.87 -12.89
C HIS A 256 19.32 1.92 -13.38
N GLY A 257 18.18 2.49 -13.77
CA GLY A 257 17.01 1.76 -14.27
C GLY A 257 16.16 1.12 -13.19
N ASP A 258 15.12 0.41 -13.63
CA ASP A 258 14.18 -0.32 -12.76
C ASP A 258 14.91 -1.36 -11.88
N PRO A 259 14.59 -1.47 -10.59
CA PRO A 259 13.44 -0.92 -9.88
C PRO A 259 13.68 0.42 -9.14
N LEU A 260 14.76 1.14 -9.43
CA LEU A 260 15.04 2.44 -8.78
C LEU A 260 14.10 3.51 -9.30
N VAL A 261 13.43 4.20 -8.37
CA VAL A 261 12.68 5.43 -8.68
C VAL A 261 13.12 6.57 -7.79
N LEU A 262 13.19 7.78 -8.36
CA LEU A 262 13.59 9.00 -7.68
C LEU A 262 12.64 10.14 -8.07
N THR A 263 12.07 10.81 -7.06
CA THR A 263 11.13 11.90 -7.24
C THR A 263 11.53 13.12 -6.42
N PHE A 264 11.52 14.29 -7.05
CA PHE A 264 11.56 15.59 -6.40
C PHE A 264 10.12 16.13 -6.34
N GLY A 265 9.43 15.95 -5.18
CA GLY A 265 7.99 16.17 -5.08
C GLY A 265 7.58 17.61 -4.81
N LYS A 266 8.19 18.24 -3.81
CA LYS A 266 7.90 19.60 -3.36
C LYS A 266 9.10 20.48 -3.61
N VAL A 267 8.91 21.70 -4.11
CA VAL A 267 9.98 22.69 -4.34
C VAL A 267 9.47 24.06 -3.95
N GLU A 268 10.11 24.70 -2.99
CA GLU A 268 9.70 26.00 -2.43
C GLU A 268 10.87 26.98 -2.43
N PRO A 269 11.05 27.76 -3.49
CA PRO A 269 12.03 28.82 -3.51
C PRO A 269 11.56 30.05 -2.71
N GLN A 270 12.49 30.79 -2.15
CA GLN A 270 12.22 32.03 -1.41
C GLN A 270 13.19 33.15 -1.87
N PRO A 271 12.67 34.38 -2.05
CA PRO A 271 11.31 34.86 -1.77
C PRO A 271 10.26 34.50 -2.84
N ASN A 272 10.61 33.77 -3.89
CA ASN A 272 9.74 33.38 -5.00
C ASN A 272 9.11 34.63 -5.74
N THR A 273 9.95 35.59 -6.07
CA THR A 273 9.57 36.79 -6.78
C THR A 273 10.42 36.97 -8.04
N VAL A 274 9.83 37.56 -9.11
CA VAL A 274 10.41 37.60 -10.45
C VAL A 274 11.75 38.34 -10.55
N ASN A 275 11.98 39.32 -9.69
CA ASN A 275 13.11 40.23 -9.75
C ASN A 275 14.14 40.07 -8.61
N VAL A 276 14.12 38.94 -7.93
CA VAL A 276 15.05 38.60 -6.81
C VAL A 276 15.72 37.25 -7.10
N VAL A 277 17.05 37.20 -6.97
CA VAL A 277 17.79 35.94 -6.96
C VAL A 277 17.33 35.10 -5.74
N PRO A 278 16.88 33.84 -5.91
CA PRO A 278 16.40 33.05 -4.78
C PRO A 278 17.55 32.70 -3.81
N GLY A 279 17.42 33.12 -2.56
CA GLY A 279 18.43 32.91 -1.52
C GLY A 279 18.17 31.68 -0.67
N LYS A 280 16.98 31.08 -0.75
CA LYS A 280 16.65 29.82 -0.07
C LYS A 280 15.75 28.96 -0.96
N THR A 281 16.01 27.65 -1.00
CA THR A 281 15.11 26.69 -1.65
C THR A 281 14.99 25.45 -0.77
N THR A 282 13.76 25.08 -0.42
CA THR A 282 13.46 23.82 0.26
C THR A 282 12.79 22.87 -0.70
N PHE A 283 13.22 21.61 -0.74
CA PHE A 283 12.60 20.58 -1.58
C PHE A 283 12.60 19.22 -0.90
N THR A 284 11.76 18.32 -1.40
CA THR A 284 11.67 16.94 -0.90
C THR A 284 12.16 15.93 -1.92
N ILE A 285 12.72 14.84 -1.43
CA ILE A 285 13.15 13.69 -2.23
C ILE A 285 12.41 12.45 -1.73
N ASP A 286 11.91 11.62 -2.64
CA ASP A 286 11.41 10.26 -2.40
C ASP A 286 12.22 9.32 -3.32
N CYS A 287 13.02 8.43 -2.72
CA CYS A 287 13.82 7.44 -3.42
C CYS A 287 13.42 6.04 -2.97
N ARG A 288 13.18 5.12 -3.93
CA ARG A 288 12.70 3.77 -3.65
C ARG A 288 13.50 2.72 -4.44
N HIS A 289 13.68 1.55 -3.82
CA HIS A 289 14.31 0.39 -4.46
C HIS A 289 13.92 -0.91 -3.71
N THR A 290 14.03 -2.06 -4.37
CA THR A 290 13.75 -3.39 -3.79
C THR A 290 14.94 -4.00 -3.03
N ASP A 291 16.13 -3.44 -3.13
CA ASP A 291 17.34 -3.85 -2.43
C ASP A 291 17.80 -2.73 -1.50
N ALA A 292 17.95 -3.05 -0.21
CA ALA A 292 18.30 -2.09 0.83
C ALA A 292 19.73 -1.54 0.68
N ALA A 293 20.68 -2.36 0.20
CA ALA A 293 22.06 -1.93 0.03
C ALA A 293 22.14 -0.96 -1.14
N VAL A 294 21.50 -1.27 -2.27
CA VAL A 294 21.43 -0.40 -3.45
C VAL A 294 20.74 0.91 -3.14
N LEU A 295 19.60 0.87 -2.42
CA LEU A 295 18.88 2.09 -2.00
C LEU A 295 19.76 3.01 -1.17
N ARG A 296 20.50 2.45 -0.23
CA ARG A 296 21.42 3.19 0.64
C ARG A 296 22.58 3.76 -0.16
N GLU A 297 23.28 2.94 -0.96
CA GLU A 297 24.41 3.36 -1.77
C GLU A 297 24.03 4.51 -2.72
N PHE A 298 22.91 4.36 -3.43
CA PHE A 298 22.43 5.39 -4.35
C PHE A 298 22.10 6.71 -3.61
N THR A 299 21.45 6.64 -2.47
CA THR A 299 21.08 7.85 -1.72
C THR A 299 22.26 8.49 -1.00
N GLU A 300 23.24 7.73 -0.53
CA GLU A 300 24.51 8.28 0.00
C GLU A 300 25.31 8.99 -1.11
N GLN A 301 25.35 8.43 -2.31
CA GLN A 301 25.96 9.10 -3.45
C GLN A 301 25.18 10.37 -3.84
N LEU A 302 23.86 10.33 -3.80
CA LEU A 302 23.01 11.50 -4.03
C LEU A 302 23.31 12.64 -3.03
N GLU A 303 23.45 12.32 -1.74
CA GLU A 303 23.82 13.30 -0.72
C GLU A 303 25.21 13.91 -0.97
N ASN A 304 26.19 13.09 -1.35
CA ASN A 304 27.53 13.56 -1.68
C ASN A 304 27.52 14.50 -2.91
N ASP A 305 26.77 14.14 -3.95
CA ASP A 305 26.62 14.96 -5.15
C ASP A 305 25.95 16.31 -4.84
N MET A 306 24.91 16.31 -4.00
CA MET A 306 24.25 17.54 -3.58
C MET A 306 25.21 18.46 -2.83
N ARG A 307 26.01 17.92 -1.90
CA ARG A 307 27.04 18.69 -1.15
C ARG A 307 28.09 19.27 -2.11
N ALA A 308 28.61 18.46 -3.03
CA ALA A 308 29.60 18.92 -4.00
C ALA A 308 29.12 20.06 -4.89
N ILE A 309 27.86 19.99 -5.36
CA ILE A 309 27.25 21.07 -6.16
C ILE A 309 27.10 22.34 -5.31
N CYS A 310 26.68 22.20 -4.06
CA CYS A 310 26.50 23.34 -3.15
C CYS A 310 27.84 24.00 -2.79
N ASP A 311 28.87 23.21 -2.52
CA ASP A 311 30.22 23.70 -2.22
C ASP A 311 30.80 24.49 -3.41
N GLU A 312 30.64 23.98 -4.65
CA GLU A 312 31.06 24.69 -5.88
C GLU A 312 30.38 26.05 -6.03
N MET A 313 29.15 26.18 -5.55
CA MET A 313 28.33 27.38 -5.69
C MET A 313 28.33 28.29 -4.45
N ASP A 314 29.12 27.98 -3.43
CA ASP A 314 29.17 28.67 -2.12
C ASP A 314 27.78 28.78 -1.47
N ILE A 315 27.03 27.66 -1.48
CA ILE A 315 25.68 27.49 -0.94
C ILE A 315 25.76 26.49 0.22
N SER A 316 25.18 26.82 1.38
CA SER A 316 25.06 25.84 2.45
C SER A 316 23.85 24.93 2.24
N ILE A 317 24.00 23.66 2.64
CA ILE A 317 22.97 22.63 2.47
C ILE A 317 22.69 21.93 3.81
N ASP A 318 21.42 21.79 4.13
CA ASP A 318 20.91 20.97 5.23
C ASP A 318 20.07 19.83 4.64
N ILE A 319 20.36 18.59 5.06
CA ILE A 319 19.73 17.37 4.57
C ILE A 319 19.13 16.64 5.76
N ASP A 320 17.80 16.57 5.82
CA ASP A 320 17.03 15.85 6.82
C ASP A 320 16.45 14.57 6.21
N LEU A 321 16.97 13.40 6.60
CA LEU A 321 16.42 12.07 6.30
C LEU A 321 15.39 11.73 7.37
N TRP A 322 14.10 11.91 7.07
CA TRP A 322 13.02 11.69 8.03
C TRP A 322 12.28 10.36 7.86
N MET A 323 12.56 9.60 6.77
CA MET A 323 12.05 8.26 6.56
C MET A 323 13.15 7.38 5.96
N ASP A 324 13.40 6.24 6.57
CA ASP A 324 14.35 5.21 6.09
C ASP A 324 13.73 3.82 6.35
N GLU A 325 12.97 3.33 5.38
CA GLU A 325 12.27 2.05 5.46
C GLU A 325 12.93 1.04 4.52
N ALA A 326 13.29 -0.11 5.08
CA ALA A 326 13.87 -1.21 4.31
C ALA A 326 12.82 -1.86 3.38
N PRO A 327 13.23 -2.34 2.20
CA PRO A 327 12.35 -3.15 1.35
C PRO A 327 11.96 -4.45 2.03
N VAL A 328 10.77 -4.94 1.71
CA VAL A 328 10.20 -6.15 2.30
C VAL A 328 10.05 -7.21 1.22
N PRO A 329 10.92 -8.25 1.20
CA PRO A 329 10.79 -9.35 0.26
C PRO A 329 9.59 -10.24 0.63
N MET A 330 8.89 -10.73 -0.39
CA MET A 330 7.89 -11.77 -0.24
C MET A 330 8.54 -13.13 -0.04
N ASN A 331 7.79 -14.09 0.49
CA ASN A 331 8.31 -15.44 0.71
C ASN A 331 8.64 -16.15 -0.61
N ALA A 332 9.90 -16.54 -0.80
CA ALA A 332 10.40 -17.09 -2.05
C ALA A 332 9.68 -18.39 -2.48
N GLU A 333 9.27 -19.24 -1.52
CA GLU A 333 8.56 -20.48 -1.83
C GLU A 333 7.14 -20.20 -2.32
N LEU A 334 6.44 -19.24 -1.71
CA LEU A 334 5.11 -18.83 -2.13
C LEU A 334 5.15 -18.10 -3.48
N VAL A 335 6.13 -17.24 -3.72
CA VAL A 335 6.35 -16.60 -5.02
C VAL A 335 6.60 -17.65 -6.09
N ALA A 336 7.46 -18.64 -5.83
CA ALA A 336 7.71 -19.75 -6.78
C ALA A 336 6.45 -20.61 -7.00
N ALA A 337 5.66 -20.88 -5.95
CA ALA A 337 4.40 -21.62 -6.06
C ALA A 337 3.38 -20.87 -6.91
N LEU A 338 3.21 -19.57 -6.67
CA LEU A 338 2.33 -18.70 -7.47
C LEU A 338 2.78 -18.59 -8.93
N THR A 339 4.11 -18.50 -9.17
CA THR A 339 4.68 -18.51 -10.52
C THR A 339 4.33 -19.81 -11.26
N ARG A 340 4.57 -20.97 -10.64
CA ARG A 340 4.21 -22.28 -11.23
C ARG A 340 2.70 -22.41 -11.48
N LEU A 341 1.87 -21.84 -10.59
CA LEU A 341 0.44 -21.82 -10.78
C LEU A 341 0.06 -21.00 -12.02
N CYS A 342 0.64 -19.82 -12.20
CA CYS A 342 0.43 -19.00 -13.40
C CYS A 342 0.85 -19.73 -14.67
N GLU A 343 1.98 -20.44 -14.67
CA GLU A 343 2.45 -21.26 -15.80
C GLU A 343 1.49 -22.41 -16.11
N THR A 344 1.05 -23.15 -15.07
CA THR A 344 0.14 -24.29 -15.23
C THR A 344 -1.21 -23.86 -15.80
N GLU A 345 -1.73 -22.73 -15.32
CA GLU A 345 -3.00 -22.16 -15.75
C GLU A 345 -2.87 -21.34 -17.06
N GLN A 346 -1.66 -21.23 -17.61
CA GLN A 346 -1.36 -20.46 -18.83
C GLN A 346 -1.80 -18.99 -18.72
N LEU A 347 -1.62 -18.40 -17.52
CA LEU A 347 -1.93 -16.99 -17.28
C LEU A 347 -0.85 -16.10 -17.90
N ASN A 348 -1.27 -14.94 -18.40
CA ASN A 348 -0.32 -13.92 -18.84
C ASN A 348 0.15 -13.11 -17.63
N TYR A 349 1.29 -13.49 -17.06
CA TYR A 349 1.78 -12.95 -15.80
C TYR A 349 3.17 -12.31 -15.91
N ARG A 350 3.53 -11.58 -14.88
CA ARG A 350 4.86 -11.01 -14.67
C ARG A 350 5.28 -11.11 -13.21
N ILE A 351 6.57 -11.41 -12.96
CA ILE A 351 7.17 -11.21 -11.64
C ILE A 351 7.55 -9.74 -11.55
N MET A 352 7.13 -9.06 -10.49
CA MET A 352 7.32 -7.63 -10.31
C MET A 352 7.39 -7.25 -8.83
N HIS A 353 7.73 -6.01 -8.54
CA HIS A 353 7.69 -5.45 -7.19
C HIS A 353 6.46 -4.54 -7.01
N SER A 354 6.08 -4.29 -5.76
CA SER A 354 5.17 -3.19 -5.43
C SER A 354 5.95 -1.91 -5.18
N GLY A 355 5.54 -0.84 -5.85
CA GLY A 355 6.02 0.53 -5.59
C GLY A 355 5.31 1.22 -4.43
N ALA A 356 4.19 0.65 -3.94
CA ALA A 356 3.38 1.14 -2.83
C ALA A 356 3.54 0.25 -1.59
N GLY A 357 3.21 0.80 -0.40
CA GLY A 357 3.06 0.01 0.82
C GLY A 357 1.77 -0.80 0.79
N HIS A 358 1.69 -1.88 1.55
CA HIS A 358 0.52 -2.73 1.74
C HIS A 358 0.57 -3.38 3.11
N ASP A 359 -0.55 -3.86 3.62
CA ASP A 359 -0.58 -4.65 4.85
C ASP A 359 0.39 -5.86 4.81
N ALA A 360 0.59 -6.44 3.63
CA ALA A 360 1.58 -7.50 3.39
C ALA A 360 2.99 -7.18 3.90
N GLN A 361 3.40 -5.90 3.94
CA GLN A 361 4.71 -5.52 4.50
C GLN A 361 4.83 -5.74 6.00
N ILE A 362 3.71 -5.76 6.71
CA ILE A 362 3.66 -6.07 8.16
C ILE A 362 3.68 -7.59 8.37
N PHE A 363 3.06 -8.35 7.45
CA PHE A 363 3.01 -9.81 7.51
C PHE A 363 4.31 -10.48 7.08
N ALA A 364 4.90 -10.08 5.96
CA ALA A 364 6.02 -10.79 5.32
C ALA A 364 7.25 -11.04 6.21
N PRO A 365 7.65 -10.13 7.13
CA PRO A 365 8.73 -10.42 8.06
C PRO A 365 8.40 -11.45 9.15
N ARG A 366 7.14 -11.89 9.26
CA ARG A 366 6.62 -12.71 10.39
C ARG A 366 6.03 -14.03 9.97
N VAL A 367 5.36 -14.04 8.81
CA VAL A 367 4.72 -15.25 8.27
C VAL A 367 4.98 -15.32 6.76
N PRO A 368 5.05 -16.52 6.17
CA PRO A 368 5.11 -16.66 4.72
C PRO A 368 4.01 -15.85 4.05
N THR A 369 4.39 -14.90 3.20
CA THR A 369 3.48 -13.94 2.57
C THR A 369 3.75 -13.84 1.08
N CYS A 370 2.71 -13.74 0.27
CA CYS A 370 2.79 -13.36 -1.14
C CYS A 370 1.65 -12.43 -1.53
N MET A 371 1.85 -11.69 -2.61
CA MET A 371 0.85 -10.78 -3.17
C MET A 371 0.61 -11.08 -4.65
N ILE A 372 -0.63 -10.86 -5.06
CA ILE A 372 -1.10 -10.99 -6.43
C ILE A 372 -1.59 -9.62 -6.88
N PHE A 373 -1.05 -9.11 -8.00
CA PHE A 373 -1.56 -7.88 -8.59
C PHE A 373 -2.46 -8.16 -9.80
N VAL A 374 -3.45 -7.28 -9.98
CA VAL A 374 -4.22 -7.12 -11.21
C VAL A 374 -3.97 -5.73 -11.79
N PRO A 375 -4.08 -5.54 -13.12
CA PRO A 375 -3.75 -4.27 -13.77
C PRO A 375 -4.61 -3.11 -13.28
N SER A 376 -4.02 -1.91 -13.24
CA SER A 376 -4.72 -0.64 -13.10
C SER A 376 -4.73 0.09 -14.44
N ILE A 377 -5.91 0.46 -14.95
CA ILE A 377 -6.04 1.18 -16.24
C ILE A 377 -5.38 2.56 -16.11
N ASN A 378 -4.45 2.85 -17.02
CA ASN A 378 -3.59 4.05 -17.00
C ASN A 378 -2.75 4.19 -15.72
N GLY A 379 -2.62 3.15 -14.90
CA GLY A 379 -1.93 3.21 -13.62
C GLY A 379 -2.60 4.12 -12.58
N ILE A 380 -3.87 4.43 -12.75
CA ILE A 380 -4.59 5.35 -11.87
C ILE A 380 -5.01 4.63 -10.59
N SER A 381 -4.64 5.21 -9.44
CA SER A 381 -5.12 4.87 -8.11
C SER A 381 -5.27 6.12 -7.25
N HIS A 382 -5.90 6.02 -6.06
CA HIS A 382 -6.24 7.15 -5.17
C HIS A 382 -7.04 8.26 -5.90
N ASN A 383 -7.90 7.87 -6.83
CA ASN A 383 -8.61 8.77 -7.72
C ASN A 383 -9.95 8.17 -8.15
N PRO A 384 -11.02 8.97 -8.30
CA PRO A 384 -12.32 8.50 -8.79
C PRO A 384 -12.28 7.80 -10.16
N ALA A 385 -11.25 8.05 -10.96
CA ALA A 385 -11.06 7.43 -12.27
C ALA A 385 -10.40 6.02 -12.20
N GLU A 386 -10.08 5.52 -11.02
CA GLU A 386 -9.49 4.20 -10.81
C GLU A 386 -10.35 3.10 -11.44
N ARG A 387 -9.74 2.24 -12.24
CA ARG A 387 -10.41 1.17 -13.01
C ARG A 387 -9.49 -0.02 -13.22
N THR A 388 -10.11 -1.18 -13.27
CA THR A 388 -9.52 -2.43 -13.76
C THR A 388 -10.55 -3.15 -14.64
N ASN A 389 -10.12 -3.85 -15.70
CA ASN A 389 -11.02 -4.64 -16.51
C ASN A 389 -11.62 -5.78 -15.69
N ILE A 390 -12.92 -6.02 -15.85
CA ILE A 390 -13.65 -7.07 -15.12
C ILE A 390 -13.04 -8.46 -15.33
N ASN A 391 -12.47 -8.72 -16.52
CA ASN A 391 -11.82 -10.00 -16.81
C ASN A 391 -10.52 -10.16 -16.01
N ASP A 392 -9.73 -9.08 -15.84
CA ASP A 392 -8.50 -9.09 -15.05
C ASP A 392 -8.82 -9.24 -13.55
N LEU A 393 -9.89 -8.57 -13.07
CA LEU A 393 -10.40 -8.78 -11.72
C LEU A 393 -10.80 -10.26 -11.49
N ALA A 394 -11.53 -10.86 -12.42
CA ALA A 394 -11.95 -12.26 -12.32
C ALA A 394 -10.76 -13.24 -12.41
N GLU A 395 -9.75 -12.92 -13.22
CA GLU A 395 -8.49 -13.69 -13.29
C GLU A 395 -7.72 -13.61 -11.97
N GLY A 396 -7.68 -12.44 -11.35
CA GLY A 396 -7.07 -12.23 -10.01
C GLY A 396 -7.76 -13.09 -8.95
N VAL A 397 -9.09 -13.05 -8.86
CA VAL A 397 -9.85 -13.89 -7.91
C VAL A 397 -9.66 -15.39 -8.18
N LYS A 398 -9.61 -15.82 -9.47
CA LYS A 398 -9.29 -17.20 -9.83
C LYS A 398 -7.90 -17.59 -9.34
N THR A 399 -6.91 -16.76 -9.58
CA THR A 399 -5.52 -17.01 -9.16
C THR A 399 -5.42 -17.11 -7.64
N LEU A 400 -6.07 -16.21 -6.91
CA LEU A 400 -6.17 -16.26 -5.46
C LEU A 400 -6.85 -17.54 -4.97
N ALA A 401 -8.00 -17.92 -5.57
CA ALA A 401 -8.70 -19.15 -5.19
C ALA A 401 -7.84 -20.39 -5.38
N LEU A 402 -7.11 -20.50 -6.48
CA LEU A 402 -6.20 -21.63 -6.74
C LEU A 402 -5.03 -21.66 -5.77
N MET A 403 -4.47 -20.50 -5.42
CA MET A 403 -3.40 -20.40 -4.41
C MET A 403 -3.90 -20.82 -3.03
N LEU A 404 -5.07 -20.33 -2.59
CA LEU A 404 -5.69 -20.74 -1.33
C LEU A 404 -6.03 -22.23 -1.30
N HIS A 405 -6.49 -22.79 -2.43
CA HIS A 405 -6.73 -24.23 -2.57
C HIS A 405 -5.44 -25.04 -2.33
N GLN A 406 -4.35 -24.64 -2.94
CA GLN A 406 -3.05 -25.29 -2.75
C GLN A 406 -2.59 -25.24 -1.30
N LEU A 407 -2.79 -24.11 -0.60
CA LEU A 407 -2.33 -23.92 0.77
C LEU A 407 -3.22 -24.60 1.82
N ALA A 408 -4.53 -24.67 1.60
CA ALA A 408 -5.47 -25.09 2.63
C ALA A 408 -6.15 -26.43 2.36
N TRP A 409 -6.30 -26.89 1.11
CA TRP A 409 -6.95 -28.16 0.74
C TRP A 409 -5.97 -29.29 0.38
N GLN A 410 -4.70 -28.94 0.14
CA GLN A 410 -3.66 -29.93 -0.17
C GLN A 410 -2.77 -30.17 1.06
N LYS A 411 -2.17 -31.39 1.12
CA LYS A 411 -1.29 -31.81 2.23
C LYS A 411 0.08 -31.16 2.17
#